data_3c6f29db1acb14ae7b25dfd54e194458
#
_entry.id   3c6f29db1acb14ae7b25dfd54e194458
#
_cell.length_a   1.000
_cell.length_b   1.000
_cell.length_c   1.000
_cell.angle_alpha   90.00
_cell.angle_beta   90.00
_cell.angle_gamma   90.00
#
_symmetry.space_group_name_H-M   'P 1'
#
loop_
_entity.id
_entity.type
_entity.pdbx_description
1 polymer ?
#
loop_
_entity_poly.entity_id
_entity_poly.type
_entity_poly.pdbx_seq_one_letter_code
_entity_poly.pdbx_strand_id
1 'polypeptide(L)'
;YGKSFDEISDDSIRKVKRQLKERQNDSPLVSVVLIAHNEERHLISCIWSLSENHCHFPIEIIAVNNNSTDKTEEVLKSLGVTYYNETKKGPGYARQCGLDHAKGKYHICIDADTLYPPHYIETHVKYLMNPKVACTFSLWSFMVDERHSRFGLWCYEGLRDIYLRLQAIQRPELCVRGMAFSFNTEIGRRFGFRTDIIRGEDG
;
A
#
# COMPACT_ATOMS: atom_id res chain seq x y z
N TYR A 1 2.57 5.39 -15.82
CA TYR A 1 1.69 4.43 -15.18
C TYR A 1 1.20 3.40 -16.19
N GLY A 2 1.15 2.12 -15.78
CA GLY A 2 0.63 1.03 -16.62
C GLY A 2 1.53 0.58 -17.79
N LYS A 3 2.81 0.94 -17.80
CA LYS A 3 3.78 0.43 -18.78
C LYS A 3 4.20 -0.99 -18.43
N SER A 4 4.43 -1.81 -19.46
CA SER A 4 5.07 -3.13 -19.26
C SER A 4 6.48 -2.96 -18.71
N PHE A 5 6.96 -3.94 -17.94
CA PHE A 5 8.31 -3.93 -17.38
C PHE A 5 9.39 -3.71 -18.44
N ASP A 6 9.22 -4.34 -19.60
CA ASP A 6 10.17 -4.25 -20.73
C ASP A 6 10.23 -2.84 -21.37
N GLU A 7 9.25 -1.97 -21.09
CA GLU A 7 9.18 -0.59 -21.60
C GLU A 7 9.83 0.44 -20.67
N ILE A 8 10.32 0.00 -19.50
CA ILE A 8 10.88 0.89 -18.50
C ILE A 8 12.40 0.93 -18.65
N SER A 9 12.95 2.13 -18.69
CA SER A 9 14.39 2.29 -18.85
C SER A 9 15.17 1.81 -17.63
N ASP A 10 16.32 1.20 -17.85
CA ASP A 10 17.23 0.77 -16.77
C ASP A 10 17.63 1.92 -15.84
N ASP A 11 17.72 3.15 -16.36
CA ASP A 11 18.02 4.33 -15.56
C ASP A 11 16.92 4.62 -14.53
N SER A 12 15.66 4.47 -14.92
CA SER A 12 14.52 4.62 -14.00
C SER A 12 14.57 3.56 -12.91
N ILE A 13 14.83 2.31 -13.27
CA ILE A 13 14.96 1.21 -12.31
C ILE A 13 16.11 1.47 -11.33
N ARG A 14 17.29 1.89 -11.85
CA ARG A 14 18.45 2.23 -11.02
C ARG A 14 18.17 3.39 -10.06
N LYS A 15 17.46 4.43 -10.52
CA LYS A 15 17.06 5.57 -9.68
C LYS A 15 16.18 5.11 -8.52
N VAL A 16 15.11 4.37 -8.82
CA VAL A 16 14.17 3.88 -7.79
C VAL A 16 14.89 2.97 -6.80
N LYS A 17 15.69 2.02 -7.28
CA LYS A 17 16.48 1.12 -6.43
C LYS A 17 17.39 1.86 -5.45
N ARG A 18 18.09 2.92 -5.93
CA ARG A 18 18.94 3.76 -5.07
C ARG A 18 18.12 4.47 -4.01
N GLN A 19 17.01 5.12 -4.39
CA GLN A 19 16.14 5.83 -3.47
C GLN A 19 15.55 4.90 -2.41
N LEU A 20 15.13 3.69 -2.79
CA LEU A 20 14.65 2.69 -1.86
C LEU A 20 15.72 2.28 -0.85
N LYS A 21 16.94 2.02 -1.32
CA LYS A 21 18.06 1.62 -0.44
C LYS A 21 18.37 2.71 0.60
N GLU A 22 18.28 3.98 0.23
CA GLU A 22 18.51 5.11 1.14
C GLU A 22 17.40 5.23 2.21
N ARG A 23 16.22 4.68 1.96
CA ARG A 23 15.07 4.75 2.87
C ARG A 23 14.91 3.54 3.77
N GLN A 24 15.40 2.38 3.36
CA GLN A 24 15.32 1.14 4.17
C GLN A 24 16.12 1.31 5.45
N ASN A 25 15.52 0.88 6.56
CA ASN A 25 16.14 0.92 7.88
C ASN A 25 15.98 -0.43 8.58
N ASP A 26 17.03 -0.91 9.22
CA ASP A 26 17.04 -2.20 9.93
C ASP A 26 16.22 -2.18 11.23
N SER A 27 16.03 -0.99 11.80
CA SER A 27 15.19 -0.75 12.98
C SER A 27 14.08 0.25 12.65
N PRO A 28 13.10 -0.12 11.81
CA PRO A 28 12.09 0.79 11.33
C PRO A 28 11.08 1.13 12.43
N LEU A 29 10.58 2.37 12.40
CA LEU A 29 9.39 2.74 13.13
C LEU A 29 8.12 2.32 12.37
N VAL A 30 8.21 2.26 11.04
CA VAL A 30 7.07 2.02 10.14
C VAL A 30 7.40 0.92 9.15
N SER A 31 6.51 -0.05 9.03
CA SER A 31 6.52 -1.03 7.94
C SER A 31 5.45 -0.66 6.91
N VAL A 32 5.89 -0.31 5.71
CA VAL A 32 5.02 -0.10 4.54
C VAL A 32 4.94 -1.42 3.79
N VAL A 33 3.75 -2.03 3.82
CA VAL A 33 3.55 -3.39 3.32
C VAL A 33 2.67 -3.39 2.08
N LEU A 34 3.27 -3.75 0.97
CA LEU A 34 2.66 -3.80 -0.35
C LEU A 34 2.28 -5.25 -0.68
N ILE A 35 1.04 -5.47 -1.12
CA ILE A 35 0.63 -6.75 -1.68
C ILE A 35 0.51 -6.64 -3.21
N ALA A 36 0.93 -7.69 -3.92
CA ALA A 36 0.91 -7.74 -5.38
C ALA A 36 0.46 -9.11 -5.89
N HIS A 37 -0.45 -9.12 -6.87
CA HIS A 37 -0.88 -10.30 -7.62
C HIS A 37 -1.06 -9.94 -9.09
N ASN A 38 -0.10 -10.32 -9.95
CA ASN A 38 -0.10 -9.99 -11.37
C ASN A 38 -0.11 -8.46 -11.65
N GLU A 39 0.84 -7.75 -11.02
CA GLU A 39 0.93 -6.28 -11.05
C GLU A 39 2.21 -5.78 -11.76
N GLU A 40 2.75 -6.54 -12.72
CA GLU A 40 3.98 -6.15 -13.46
C GLU A 40 3.94 -4.74 -14.06
N ARG A 41 2.74 -4.26 -14.43
CA ARG A 41 2.55 -2.95 -15.09
C ARG A 41 2.44 -1.78 -14.13
N HIS A 42 1.99 -2.00 -12.91
CA HIS A 42 1.70 -0.93 -11.96
C HIS A 42 2.75 -0.82 -10.85
N LEU A 43 3.34 -1.95 -10.50
CA LEU A 43 4.24 -2.11 -9.36
C LEU A 43 5.40 -1.10 -9.35
N ILE A 44 6.04 -0.84 -10.49
CA ILE A 44 7.14 0.13 -10.56
C ILE A 44 6.66 1.54 -10.24
N SER A 45 5.51 1.94 -10.79
CA SER A 45 4.94 3.27 -10.54
C SER A 45 4.54 3.44 -9.07
N CYS A 46 3.96 2.40 -8.47
CA CYS A 46 3.63 2.36 -7.06
C CYS A 46 4.91 2.55 -6.20
N ILE A 47 5.91 1.69 -6.42
CA ILE A 47 7.17 1.72 -5.67
C ILE A 47 7.93 3.03 -5.89
N TRP A 48 7.89 3.59 -7.10
CA TRP A 48 8.47 4.91 -7.35
C TRP A 48 7.80 5.98 -6.49
N SER A 49 6.45 6.01 -6.45
CA SER A 49 5.74 6.97 -5.59
C SER A 49 6.12 6.87 -4.12
N LEU A 50 6.40 5.65 -3.64
CA LEU A 50 6.90 5.41 -2.28
C LEU A 50 8.36 5.84 -2.11
N SER A 51 9.21 5.63 -3.12
CA SER A 51 10.62 6.05 -3.07
C SER A 51 10.79 7.57 -3.03
N GLU A 52 9.83 8.31 -3.55
CA GLU A 52 9.78 9.78 -3.50
C GLU A 52 8.99 10.33 -2.29
N ASN A 53 8.49 9.45 -1.41
CA ASN A 53 7.71 9.88 -0.25
C ASN A 53 8.58 10.61 0.77
N HIS A 54 8.13 11.75 1.27
CA HIS A 54 8.80 12.52 2.32
C HIS A 54 8.37 12.00 3.68
N CYS A 55 9.28 11.33 4.38
CA CYS A 55 9.04 10.80 5.72
C CYS A 55 10.32 10.92 6.55
N HIS A 56 10.23 11.55 7.73
CA HIS A 56 11.34 11.71 8.67
C HIS A 56 11.52 10.50 9.59
N PHE A 57 10.56 9.58 9.62
CA PHE A 57 10.66 8.38 10.43
C PHE A 57 11.44 7.29 9.70
N PRO A 58 12.18 6.42 10.43
CA PRO A 58 12.81 5.26 9.83
C PRO A 58 11.73 4.28 9.34
N ILE A 59 11.83 3.89 8.08
CA ILE A 59 10.86 3.01 7.42
C ILE A 59 11.52 1.75 6.88
N GLU A 60 10.72 0.71 6.70
CA GLU A 60 10.99 -0.38 5.78
C GLU A 60 9.85 -0.49 4.76
N ILE A 61 10.18 -0.94 3.56
CA ILE A 61 9.19 -1.28 2.54
C ILE A 61 9.32 -2.77 2.27
N ILE A 62 8.21 -3.48 2.46
CA ILE A 62 8.09 -4.92 2.24
C ILE A 62 7.04 -5.15 1.18
N ALA A 63 7.31 -6.05 0.23
CA ALA A 63 6.33 -6.52 -0.72
C ALA A 63 5.96 -7.98 -0.45
N VAL A 64 4.71 -8.35 -0.71
CA VAL A 64 4.25 -9.73 -0.71
C VAL A 64 3.74 -10.08 -2.10
N ASN A 65 4.44 -10.99 -2.76
CA ASN A 65 4.03 -11.55 -4.04
C ASN A 65 3.07 -12.71 -3.79
N ASN A 66 1.80 -12.53 -4.09
CA ASN A 66 0.76 -13.53 -3.85
C ASN A 66 0.40 -14.30 -5.13
N ASN A 67 1.14 -15.36 -5.41
CA ASN A 67 0.88 -16.24 -6.56
C ASN A 67 0.84 -15.53 -7.92
N SER A 68 1.72 -14.57 -8.17
CA SER A 68 1.80 -13.94 -9.49
C SER A 68 2.35 -14.94 -10.53
N THR A 69 1.81 -14.86 -11.74
CA THR A 69 2.20 -15.69 -12.89
C THR A 69 2.81 -14.85 -14.02
N ASP A 70 2.82 -13.53 -13.86
CA ASP A 70 3.46 -12.55 -14.73
C ASP A 70 4.87 -12.18 -14.23
N LYS A 71 5.44 -11.09 -14.72
CA LYS A 71 6.77 -10.60 -14.33
C LYS A 71 6.81 -9.84 -12.98
N THR A 72 5.75 -9.89 -12.16
CA THR A 72 5.71 -9.18 -10.86
C THR A 72 6.93 -9.48 -9.99
N GLU A 73 7.31 -10.76 -9.86
CA GLU A 73 8.47 -11.14 -9.05
C GLU A 73 9.79 -10.63 -9.63
N GLU A 74 9.93 -10.63 -10.97
CA GLU A 74 11.11 -10.10 -11.65
C GLU A 74 11.26 -8.59 -11.39
N VAL A 75 10.15 -7.86 -11.41
CA VAL A 75 10.11 -6.43 -11.07
C VAL A 75 10.59 -6.19 -9.65
N LEU A 76 10.09 -6.94 -8.65
CA LEU A 76 10.51 -6.81 -7.25
C LEU A 76 12.02 -7.07 -7.10
N LYS A 77 12.54 -8.11 -7.75
CA LYS A 77 13.98 -8.44 -7.76
C LYS A 77 14.81 -7.31 -8.36
N SER A 78 14.39 -6.76 -9.50
CA SER A 78 15.12 -5.70 -10.20
C SER A 78 15.23 -4.42 -9.39
N LEU A 79 14.16 -4.08 -8.66
CA LEU A 79 14.10 -2.92 -7.77
C LEU A 79 14.86 -3.13 -6.45
N GLY A 80 15.17 -4.38 -6.09
CA GLY A 80 15.85 -4.72 -4.85
C GLY A 80 14.97 -4.49 -3.61
N VAL A 81 13.65 -4.61 -3.76
CA VAL A 81 12.68 -4.53 -2.66
C VAL A 81 12.75 -5.83 -1.85
N THR A 82 12.72 -5.73 -0.53
CA THR A 82 12.51 -6.89 0.32
C THR A 82 11.13 -7.46 0.05
N TYR A 83 11.04 -8.73 -0.37
CA TYR A 83 9.75 -9.34 -0.66
C TYR A 83 9.66 -10.77 -0.15
N TYR A 84 8.43 -11.23 0.03
CA TYR A 84 8.07 -12.58 0.43
C TYR A 84 7.07 -13.16 -0.56
N ASN A 85 7.17 -14.47 -0.80
CA ASN A 85 6.21 -15.19 -1.64
C ASN A 85 5.18 -15.87 -0.73
N GLU A 86 3.90 -15.49 -0.86
CA GLU A 86 2.78 -16.15 -0.20
C GLU A 86 2.09 -17.08 -1.22
N THR A 87 2.12 -18.38 -0.95
CA THR A 87 1.60 -19.42 -1.84
C THR A 87 0.09 -19.62 -1.73
N LYS A 88 -0.51 -19.26 -0.58
CA LYS A 88 -1.95 -19.32 -0.41
C LYS A 88 -2.59 -18.14 -1.12
N LYS A 89 -3.47 -18.42 -2.07
CA LYS A 89 -4.11 -17.39 -2.89
C LYS A 89 -5.14 -16.60 -2.11
N GLY A 90 -5.03 -15.29 -2.15
CA GLY A 90 -6.00 -14.35 -1.58
C GLY A 90 -5.35 -13.17 -0.88
N PRO A 91 -5.98 -11.98 -0.91
CA PRO A 91 -5.41 -10.75 -0.34
C PRO A 91 -5.23 -10.86 1.18
N GLY A 92 -6.13 -11.53 1.89
CA GLY A 92 -6.00 -11.76 3.33
C GLY A 92 -4.74 -12.53 3.70
N TYR A 93 -4.38 -13.58 2.95
CA TYR A 93 -3.11 -14.30 3.15
C TYR A 93 -1.90 -13.41 2.87
N ALA A 94 -1.94 -12.64 1.78
CA ALA A 94 -0.85 -11.72 1.45
C ALA A 94 -0.65 -10.64 2.53
N ARG A 95 -1.73 -10.04 3.03
CA ARG A 95 -1.66 -9.05 4.11
C ARG A 95 -1.19 -9.66 5.42
N GLN A 96 -1.64 -10.88 5.75
CA GLN A 96 -1.19 -11.59 6.95
C GLN A 96 0.30 -11.92 6.85
N CYS A 97 0.77 -12.43 5.71
CA CYS A 97 2.19 -12.66 5.47
C CYS A 97 3.02 -11.38 5.67
N GLY A 98 2.56 -10.26 5.13
CA GLY A 98 3.21 -8.97 5.32
C GLY A 98 3.23 -8.51 6.78
N LEU A 99 2.13 -8.70 7.51
CA LEU A 99 2.04 -8.37 8.94
C LEU A 99 3.00 -9.20 9.80
N ASP A 100 3.15 -10.49 9.47
CA ASP A 100 4.04 -11.40 10.20
C ASP A 100 5.52 -11.00 10.04
N HIS A 101 5.90 -10.45 8.89
CA HIS A 101 7.26 -10.01 8.59
C HIS A 101 7.55 -8.54 8.93
N ALA A 102 6.53 -7.73 9.22
CA ALA A 102 6.68 -6.32 9.56
C ALA A 102 7.44 -6.14 10.88
N LYS A 103 8.48 -5.28 10.90
CA LYS A 103 9.29 -4.98 12.10
C LYS A 103 8.89 -3.67 12.77
N GLY A 104 8.27 -2.76 12.02
CA GLY A 104 7.89 -1.43 12.51
C GLY A 104 6.77 -1.47 13.53
N LYS A 105 6.77 -0.50 14.42
CA LYS A 105 5.68 -0.27 15.39
C LYS A 105 4.35 0.04 14.69
N TYR A 106 4.41 0.72 13.56
CA TYR A 106 3.24 1.07 12.75
C TYR A 106 3.28 0.33 11.43
N HIS A 107 2.14 -0.20 11.03
CA HIS A 107 1.93 -0.94 9.81
C HIS A 107 1.06 -0.13 8.85
N ILE A 108 1.49 0.04 7.61
CA ILE A 108 0.75 0.71 6.54
C ILE A 108 0.50 -0.29 5.43
N CYS A 109 -0.76 -0.63 5.19
CA CYS A 109 -1.19 -1.47 4.07
C CYS A 109 -1.30 -0.65 2.80
N ILE A 110 -0.75 -1.16 1.72
CA ILE A 110 -0.81 -0.55 0.38
C ILE A 110 -1.02 -1.62 -0.69
N ASP A 111 -1.59 -1.21 -1.82
CA ASP A 111 -1.77 -2.06 -3.00
C ASP A 111 -0.84 -1.63 -4.13
N ALA A 112 -0.42 -2.59 -4.96
CA ALA A 112 0.58 -2.38 -6.00
C ALA A 112 0.09 -1.54 -7.20
N ASP A 113 -1.23 -1.38 -7.35
CA ASP A 113 -1.88 -0.62 -8.42
C ASP A 113 -2.21 0.84 -8.05
N THR A 114 -1.75 1.30 -6.90
CA THR A 114 -2.06 2.63 -6.35
C THR A 114 -0.81 3.52 -6.29
N LEU A 115 -0.98 4.83 -6.57
CA LEU A 115 0.05 5.85 -6.38
C LEU A 115 -0.17 6.59 -5.07
N TYR A 116 0.90 6.79 -4.31
CA TYR A 116 0.85 7.40 -2.98
C TYR A 116 1.45 8.81 -3.00
N PRO A 117 0.76 9.82 -2.42
CA PRO A 117 1.24 11.21 -2.42
C PRO A 117 2.50 11.36 -1.54
N PRO A 118 3.30 12.43 -1.77
CA PRO A 118 4.62 12.59 -1.15
C PRO A 118 4.69 12.54 0.38
N HIS A 119 3.63 12.89 1.08
CA HIS A 119 3.58 12.90 2.54
C HIS A 119 2.67 11.81 3.14
N TYR A 120 2.34 10.79 2.35
CA TYR A 120 1.40 9.74 2.73
C TYR A 120 1.82 9.03 4.02
N ILE A 121 3.03 8.48 4.03
CA ILE A 121 3.55 7.69 5.16
C ILE A 121 3.61 8.55 6.43
N GLU A 122 4.21 9.73 6.34
CA GLU A 122 4.36 10.62 7.49
C GLU A 122 3.02 11.06 8.08
N THR A 123 2.04 11.33 7.22
CA THR A 123 0.70 11.74 7.67
C THR A 123 0.03 10.64 8.48
N HIS A 124 0.03 9.40 8.00
CA HIS A 124 -0.53 8.26 8.72
C HIS A 124 0.15 8.06 10.08
N VAL A 125 1.48 8.10 10.12
CA VAL A 125 2.25 7.92 11.35
C VAL A 125 1.95 9.01 12.38
N LYS A 126 1.90 10.28 11.96
CA LYS A 126 1.57 11.40 12.87
C LYS A 126 0.22 11.21 13.57
N TYR A 127 -0.78 10.71 12.85
CA TYR A 127 -2.09 10.40 13.47
C TYR A 127 -2.00 9.20 14.42
N LEU A 128 -1.30 8.12 14.02
CA LEU A 128 -1.15 6.92 14.84
C LEU A 128 -0.30 7.12 16.10
N MET A 129 0.53 8.16 16.15
CA MET A 129 1.26 8.54 17.37
C MET A 129 0.34 9.01 18.49
N ASN A 130 -0.89 9.43 18.17
CA ASN A 130 -1.90 9.70 19.17
C ASN A 130 -2.45 8.36 19.73
N PRO A 131 -2.29 8.07 21.03
CA PRO A 131 -2.71 6.79 21.63
C PRO A 131 -4.23 6.53 21.58
N LYS A 132 -5.02 7.55 21.28
CA LYS A 132 -6.49 7.43 21.11
C LYS A 132 -6.88 6.98 19.70
N VAL A 133 -5.93 6.93 18.77
CA VAL A 133 -6.17 6.53 17.38
C VAL A 133 -5.72 5.08 17.19
N ALA A 134 -6.66 4.18 16.98
CA ALA A 134 -6.40 2.76 16.76
C ALA A 134 -5.91 2.48 15.32
N CYS A 135 -6.54 3.12 14.34
CA CYS A 135 -6.18 2.99 12.93
C CYS A 135 -6.43 4.30 12.18
N THR A 136 -5.86 4.42 11.00
CA THR A 136 -6.11 5.52 10.07
C THR A 136 -6.36 4.96 8.67
N PHE A 137 -7.17 5.66 7.89
CA PHE A 137 -7.39 5.35 6.48
C PHE A 137 -7.44 6.64 5.65
N SER A 138 -7.17 6.52 4.36
CA SER A 138 -7.20 7.64 3.42
C SER A 138 -8.36 7.51 2.46
N LEU A 139 -8.84 8.65 1.99
CA LEU A 139 -9.65 8.70 0.78
C LEU A 139 -8.74 8.46 -0.44
N TRP A 140 -9.33 8.07 -1.55
CA TRP A 140 -8.62 7.78 -2.79
C TRP A 140 -9.30 8.47 -3.97
N SER A 141 -8.58 8.67 -5.05
CA SER A 141 -9.09 9.19 -6.31
C SER A 141 -8.74 8.26 -7.45
N PHE A 142 -9.62 8.16 -8.42
CA PHE A 142 -9.35 7.40 -9.63
C PHE A 142 -8.45 8.19 -10.58
N MET A 143 -7.52 7.51 -11.20
CA MET A 143 -6.76 8.11 -12.29
C MET A 143 -7.67 8.27 -13.51
N VAL A 144 -7.62 9.46 -14.11
CA VAL A 144 -8.40 9.74 -15.32
C VAL A 144 -7.86 8.92 -16.49
N ASP A 145 -8.70 8.20 -17.15
CA ASP A 145 -8.43 7.49 -18.39
C ASP A 145 -9.26 8.03 -19.56
N GLU A 146 -9.04 7.50 -20.76
CA GLU A 146 -9.76 7.92 -21.96
C GLU A 146 -11.27 7.59 -21.94
N ARG A 147 -11.69 6.68 -21.05
CA ARG A 147 -13.06 6.17 -20.97
C ARG A 147 -13.93 6.98 -20.02
N HIS A 148 -13.32 7.70 -19.09
CA HIS A 148 -14.04 8.39 -18.02
C HIS A 148 -13.83 9.90 -18.09
N SER A 149 -14.92 10.65 -18.13
CA SER A 149 -14.91 12.10 -18.09
C SER A 149 -14.36 12.60 -16.75
N ARG A 150 -13.41 13.54 -16.79
CA ARG A 150 -12.86 14.19 -15.56
C ARG A 150 -13.96 14.79 -14.69
N PHE A 151 -14.96 15.40 -15.30
CA PHE A 151 -16.09 15.98 -14.57
C PHE A 151 -16.96 14.91 -13.92
N GLY A 152 -17.22 13.80 -14.62
CA GLY A 152 -17.99 12.68 -14.07
C GLY A 152 -17.29 12.04 -12.87
N LEU A 153 -15.99 11.80 -12.98
CA LEU A 153 -15.19 11.28 -11.87
C LEU A 153 -15.18 12.25 -10.68
N TRP A 154 -14.99 13.54 -10.92
CA TRP A 154 -15.02 14.56 -9.86
C TRP A 154 -16.35 14.60 -9.10
N CYS A 155 -17.49 14.55 -9.82
CA CYS A 155 -18.81 14.48 -9.20
C CYS A 155 -18.99 13.20 -8.38
N TYR A 156 -18.61 12.05 -8.95
CA TYR A 156 -18.68 10.75 -8.25
C TYR A 156 -17.83 10.74 -6.99
N GLU A 157 -16.58 11.17 -7.07
CA GLU A 157 -15.66 11.22 -5.92
C GLU A 157 -16.16 12.16 -4.83
N GLY A 158 -16.70 13.32 -5.21
CA GLY A 158 -17.27 14.27 -4.25
C GLY A 158 -18.46 13.68 -3.49
N LEU A 159 -19.39 13.03 -4.18
CA LEU A 159 -20.54 12.36 -3.54
C LEU A 159 -20.09 11.18 -2.66
N ARG A 160 -19.16 10.36 -3.16
CA ARG A 160 -18.56 9.26 -2.39
C ARG A 160 -17.90 9.76 -1.11
N ASP A 161 -17.10 10.81 -1.20
CA ASP A 161 -16.36 11.34 -0.05
C ASP A 161 -17.29 11.90 1.02
N ILE A 162 -18.38 12.57 0.60
CA ILE A 162 -19.44 13.01 1.53
C ILE A 162 -20.07 11.79 2.20
N TYR A 163 -20.44 10.78 1.42
CA TYR A 163 -21.02 9.55 1.95
C TYR A 163 -20.08 8.87 2.97
N LEU A 164 -18.80 8.69 2.63
CA LEU A 164 -17.81 8.07 3.51
C LEU A 164 -17.60 8.88 4.80
N ARG A 165 -17.59 10.21 4.72
CA ARG A 165 -17.47 11.06 5.92
C ARG A 165 -18.70 10.92 6.84
N LEU A 166 -19.89 10.84 6.29
CA LEU A 166 -21.10 10.61 7.06
C LEU A 166 -21.12 9.19 7.66
N GLN A 167 -20.71 8.20 6.88
CA GLN A 167 -20.62 6.82 7.36
C GLN A 167 -19.58 6.67 8.47
N ALA A 168 -18.44 7.35 8.38
CA ALA A 168 -17.38 7.31 9.38
C ALA A 168 -17.80 7.82 10.77
N ILE A 169 -18.88 8.62 10.86
CA ILE A 169 -19.44 9.07 12.15
C ILE A 169 -20.11 7.91 12.89
N GLN A 170 -20.78 7.01 12.17
CA GLN A 170 -21.57 5.92 12.77
C GLN A 170 -20.84 4.57 12.71
N ARG A 171 -20.18 4.28 11.58
CA ARG A 171 -19.54 3.00 11.29
C ARG A 171 -18.21 3.19 10.56
N PRO A 172 -17.16 3.69 11.26
CA PRO A 172 -15.86 3.99 10.66
C PRO A 172 -15.18 2.74 10.08
N GLU A 173 -15.45 1.56 10.63
CA GLU A 173 -14.90 0.29 10.15
C GLU A 173 -15.29 -0.03 8.71
N LEU A 174 -16.43 0.44 8.23
CA LEU A 174 -16.87 0.22 6.85
C LEU A 174 -16.20 1.16 5.82
N CYS A 175 -15.46 2.15 6.30
CA CYS A 175 -14.72 3.09 5.43
C CYS A 175 -13.30 2.64 5.13
N VAL A 176 -12.79 1.63 5.85
CA VAL A 176 -11.45 1.09 5.68
C VAL A 176 -11.31 0.41 4.33
N ARG A 177 -10.19 0.64 3.66
CA ARG A 177 -9.79 -0.04 2.42
C ARG A 177 -8.35 -0.46 2.54
N GLY A 178 -8.06 -1.70 2.20
CA GLY A 178 -6.73 -2.28 2.33
C GLY A 178 -5.60 -1.54 1.63
N MET A 179 -5.91 -0.84 0.54
CA MET A 179 -4.95 -0.02 -0.19
C MET A 179 -4.52 1.28 0.53
N ALA A 180 -5.18 1.66 1.62
CA ALA A 180 -4.98 2.98 2.25
C ALA A 180 -5.30 2.94 3.76
N PHE A 181 -4.79 1.95 4.46
CA PHE A 181 -5.12 1.64 5.84
C PHE A 181 -3.85 1.44 6.66
N SER A 182 -3.83 1.93 7.90
CA SER A 182 -2.70 1.76 8.79
C SER A 182 -3.10 1.67 10.26
N PHE A 183 -2.27 0.99 11.06
CA PHE A 183 -2.55 0.67 12.46
C PHE A 183 -1.26 0.38 13.24
N ASN A 184 -1.38 0.20 14.55
CA ASN A 184 -0.29 -0.32 15.37
C ASN A 184 -0.07 -1.81 15.10
N THR A 185 1.15 -2.21 14.76
CA THR A 185 1.51 -3.58 14.35
C THR A 185 1.15 -4.63 15.40
N GLU A 186 1.35 -4.35 16.69
CA GLU A 186 1.00 -5.29 17.76
C GLU A 186 -0.52 -5.48 17.86
N ILE A 187 -1.28 -4.39 17.71
CA ILE A 187 -2.75 -4.47 17.69
C ILE A 187 -3.17 -5.30 16.48
N GLY A 188 -2.61 -5.02 15.29
CA GLY A 188 -2.90 -5.80 14.09
C GLY A 188 -2.62 -7.30 14.27
N ARG A 189 -1.51 -7.67 14.90
CA ARG A 189 -1.16 -9.07 15.16
C ARG A 189 -2.11 -9.79 16.12
N ARG A 190 -2.77 -9.07 17.03
CA ARG A 190 -3.78 -9.68 17.94
C ARG A 190 -5.05 -10.09 17.20
N PHE A 191 -5.43 -9.36 16.16
CA PHE A 191 -6.65 -9.63 15.39
C PHE A 191 -6.35 -10.44 14.11
N GLY A 192 -5.24 -10.16 13.45
CA GLY A 192 -4.88 -10.74 12.16
C GLY A 192 -5.77 -10.24 11.02
N PHE A 193 -5.43 -10.66 9.80
CA PHE A 193 -6.29 -10.47 8.63
C PHE A 193 -7.15 -11.69 8.39
N ARG A 194 -8.39 -11.47 7.97
CA ARG A 194 -9.28 -12.56 7.60
C ARG A 194 -8.80 -13.22 6.31
N THR A 195 -8.57 -14.52 6.38
CA THR A 195 -8.09 -15.34 5.25
C THR A 195 -9.17 -16.20 4.62
N ASP A 196 -10.35 -16.22 5.25
CA ASP A 196 -11.52 -17.03 4.85
C ASP A 196 -12.45 -16.30 3.88
N ILE A 197 -12.21 -15.03 3.62
CA ILE A 197 -12.99 -14.20 2.70
C ILE A 197 -12.10 -13.61 1.58
N ILE A 198 -12.71 -13.39 0.41
CA ILE A 198 -12.00 -12.87 -0.77
C ILE A 198 -12.09 -11.35 -0.88
N ARG A 199 -13.10 -10.74 -0.23
CA ARG A 199 -13.31 -9.28 -0.23
C ARG A 199 -13.70 -8.80 1.15
N GLY A 200 -13.17 -7.63 1.57
CA GLY A 200 -13.44 -7.03 2.87
C GLY A 200 -12.67 -7.70 4.01
N GLU A 201 -11.49 -8.25 3.73
CA GLU A 201 -10.57 -8.84 4.70
C GLU A 201 -9.96 -7.81 5.65
N ASP A 202 -10.09 -6.54 5.36
CA ASP A 202 -9.57 -5.39 6.10
C ASP A 202 -10.64 -4.76 7.03
N GLY A 203 -11.91 -5.20 6.97
CA GLY A 203 -13.03 -4.64 7.73
C GLY A 203 -13.44 -5.42 8.97
#